data_e619b99d3eee446674d027bc47c3349d
#
_entry.id   e619b99d3eee446674d027bc47c3349d
#
_cell.length_a   1.000
_cell.length_b   1.000
_cell.length_c   1.000
_cell.angle_alpha   90.00
_cell.angle_beta   90.00
_cell.angle_gamma   90.00
#
_symmetry.space_group_name_H-M   'P 1'
#
loop_
_entity.id
_entity.type
_entity.pdbx_description
1 polymer ?
#
loop_
_entity_poly.entity_id
_entity_poly.type
_entity_poly.pdbx_seq_one_letter_code
_entity_poly.pdbx_strand_id
1 'polypeptide(L)'
;MTKSGHRAAAAALLAASLGLGSSAFGQAYPSRTITILTPFAAGSVTDAAARVVAQTLQETLGQPVVVENRAGAGGLLAAQAVARASNDGYTLLLTTNSTHSVVYGLFKNVPYDPIKDFTPIARIGSFASFVAVTPDKPYQSMKALVDFAKANPGKMSYGVGNSTSQIVGEALKKRTGTDIVRVPYRSNPAVMTDLLGGQIQIMIADFNTGMTQLKAGKVSALAVLTRDRNPALPDVPTLSETVMPGYHILAWAGMFGPAGMPPEAVKTLADAVHKALGNPEVQKRFAGAGTDIYWSGPQEFTEFVKTELVSWTAMIKEAGIEPE
;
A
#
# COMPACT_ATOMS: atom_id res chain seq x y z
N MET A 1 45.43 -57.51 41.35
CA MET A 1 44.92 -57.52 40.02
C MET A 1 43.49 -56.93 40.07
N THR A 2 43.10 -56.07 39.13
CA THR A 2 41.78 -55.46 38.90
C THR A 2 41.50 -54.03 39.46
N LYS A 3 42.30 -53.02 39.03
CA LYS A 3 41.91 -51.59 39.13
C LYS A 3 42.01 -50.84 37.76
N SER A 4 42.41 -51.56 36.69
CA SER A 4 42.68 -50.96 35.37
C SER A 4 41.46 -50.94 34.42
N GLY A 5 40.48 -51.84 34.65
CA GLY A 5 39.33 -52.00 33.75
C GLY A 5 38.25 -50.92 33.86
N HIS A 6 38.06 -50.29 35.01
CA HIS A 6 36.99 -49.34 35.22
C HIS A 6 37.29 -47.92 34.70
N ARG A 7 38.58 -47.60 34.52
CA ARG A 7 38.97 -46.29 33.92
C ARG A 7 38.82 -46.24 32.42
N ALA A 8 38.97 -47.38 31.72
CA ALA A 8 38.78 -47.45 30.27
C ALA A 8 37.28 -47.39 29.87
N ALA A 9 36.41 -48.00 30.67
CA ALA A 9 34.96 -47.96 30.42
C ALA A 9 34.33 -46.55 30.65
N ALA A 10 34.82 -45.82 31.65
CA ALA A 10 34.37 -44.45 31.95
C ALA A 10 34.82 -43.45 30.83
N ALA A 11 36.01 -43.62 30.28
CA ALA A 11 36.51 -42.77 29.20
C ALA A 11 35.76 -43.03 27.84
N ALA A 12 35.35 -44.26 27.60
CA ALA A 12 34.55 -44.59 26.40
C ALA A 12 33.12 -44.07 26.46
N LEU A 13 32.51 -44.00 27.64
CA LEU A 13 31.18 -43.42 27.84
C LEU A 13 31.16 -41.88 27.74
N LEU A 14 32.26 -41.21 28.15
CA LEU A 14 32.40 -39.75 28.00
C LEU A 14 32.65 -39.34 26.56
N ALA A 15 33.34 -40.15 25.75
CA ALA A 15 33.57 -39.90 24.31
C ALA A 15 32.31 -40.12 23.45
N ALA A 16 31.40 -40.99 23.87
CA ALA A 16 30.14 -41.24 23.14
C ALA A 16 29.07 -40.13 23.37
N SER A 17 29.18 -39.34 24.44
CA SER A 17 28.26 -38.23 24.74
C SER A 17 28.61 -36.91 24.02
N LEU A 18 29.79 -36.78 23.43
CA LEU A 18 30.23 -35.59 22.67
C LEU A 18 29.87 -35.64 21.17
N GLY A 19 29.34 -36.78 20.69
CA GLY A 19 28.99 -36.98 19.28
C GLY A 19 27.55 -36.63 18.87
N LEU A 20 26.67 -36.29 19.83
CA LEU A 20 25.31 -35.82 19.55
C LEU A 20 25.26 -34.29 19.46
N GLY A 21 26.15 -33.70 18.68
CA GLY A 21 25.95 -32.36 18.16
C GLY A 21 24.68 -32.42 17.32
N SER A 22 23.53 -32.09 17.90
CA SER A 22 22.29 -31.85 17.16
C SER A 22 22.63 -30.85 16.07
N SER A 23 22.73 -31.33 14.83
CA SER A 23 22.57 -30.49 13.66
C SER A 23 21.21 -29.82 13.90
N ALA A 24 21.20 -28.62 14.44
CA ALA A 24 20.05 -27.75 14.36
C ALA A 24 19.82 -27.52 12.86
N PHE A 25 19.10 -28.45 12.23
CA PHE A 25 18.48 -28.17 10.95
C PHE A 25 17.63 -26.95 11.22
N GLY A 26 18.15 -25.77 10.83
CA GLY A 26 17.38 -24.54 10.89
C GLY A 26 16.03 -24.84 10.24
N GLN A 27 14.95 -24.71 10.99
CA GLN A 27 13.61 -24.96 10.46
C GLN A 27 13.48 -24.16 9.15
N ALA A 28 13.14 -24.86 8.06
CA ALA A 28 12.97 -24.20 6.77
C ALA A 28 11.95 -23.07 6.90
N TYR A 29 12.31 -21.88 6.45
CA TYR A 29 11.42 -20.71 6.45
C TYR A 29 10.38 -20.84 5.31
N PRO A 30 9.09 -20.57 5.57
CA PRO A 30 8.47 -20.32 6.87
C PRO A 30 8.05 -21.60 7.60
N SER A 31 8.09 -21.61 8.93
CA SER A 31 7.69 -22.74 9.79
C SER A 31 6.47 -22.44 10.69
N ARG A 32 5.93 -21.23 10.63
CA ARG A 32 4.78 -20.76 11.40
C ARG A 32 4.00 -19.68 10.65
N THR A 33 2.88 -19.24 11.19
CA THR A 33 2.03 -18.19 10.62
C THR A 33 2.81 -16.92 10.32
N ILE A 34 2.62 -16.38 9.10
CA ILE A 34 3.08 -15.05 8.68
C ILE A 34 1.93 -14.07 8.88
N THR A 35 2.21 -12.90 9.44
CA THR A 35 1.24 -11.80 9.57
C THR A 35 1.60 -10.66 8.62
N ILE A 36 0.66 -10.26 7.77
CA ILE A 36 0.80 -9.09 6.90
C ILE A 36 -0.03 -7.95 7.50
N LEU A 37 0.63 -6.90 7.99
CA LEU A 37 -0.02 -5.68 8.42
C LEU A 37 -0.35 -4.81 7.20
N THR A 38 -1.53 -4.17 7.21
CA THR A 38 -1.91 -3.17 6.22
C THR A 38 -2.32 -1.86 6.90
N PRO A 39 -1.98 -0.68 6.31
CA PRO A 39 -2.13 0.60 6.96
C PRO A 39 -3.55 1.20 6.91
N PHE A 40 -4.50 0.54 6.23
CA PHE A 40 -5.85 1.05 6.02
C PHE A 40 -6.91 0.05 6.49
N ALA A 41 -8.15 0.53 6.62
CA ALA A 41 -9.28 -0.28 7.06
C ALA A 41 -9.61 -1.42 6.09
N ALA A 42 -10.29 -2.44 6.59
CA ALA A 42 -10.82 -3.52 5.78
C ALA A 42 -11.71 -2.98 4.64
N GLY A 43 -11.62 -3.60 3.46
CA GLY A 43 -12.29 -3.15 2.24
C GLY A 43 -11.57 -2.04 1.47
N SER A 44 -10.43 -1.53 1.97
CA SER A 44 -9.56 -0.64 1.18
C SER A 44 -8.86 -1.42 0.06
N VAL A 45 -8.39 -0.70 -0.98
CA VAL A 45 -7.62 -1.33 -2.08
C VAL A 45 -6.38 -2.05 -1.57
N THR A 46 -5.72 -1.52 -0.54
CA THR A 46 -4.54 -2.14 0.08
C THR A 46 -4.90 -3.41 0.83
N ASP A 47 -6.04 -3.43 1.55
CA ASP A 47 -6.54 -4.64 2.21
C ASP A 47 -6.92 -5.72 1.18
N ALA A 48 -7.59 -5.35 0.09
CA ALA A 48 -7.92 -6.27 -0.99
C ALA A 48 -6.66 -6.90 -1.61
N ALA A 49 -5.66 -6.09 -1.94
CA ALA A 49 -4.38 -6.56 -2.45
C ALA A 49 -3.65 -7.48 -1.44
N ALA A 50 -3.63 -7.10 -0.14
CA ALA A 50 -3.00 -7.89 0.91
C ALA A 50 -3.65 -9.28 1.06
N ARG A 51 -4.99 -9.38 0.95
CA ARG A 51 -5.69 -10.67 1.02
C ARG A 51 -5.40 -11.56 -0.17
N VAL A 52 -5.28 -10.99 -1.38
CA VAL A 52 -4.88 -11.76 -2.57
C VAL A 52 -3.45 -12.29 -2.38
N VAL A 53 -2.51 -11.43 -1.93
CA VAL A 53 -1.12 -11.86 -1.64
C VAL A 53 -1.09 -12.92 -0.54
N ALA A 54 -1.78 -12.69 0.58
CA ALA A 54 -1.80 -13.62 1.72
C ALA A 54 -2.28 -15.02 1.32
N GLN A 55 -3.40 -15.10 0.60
CA GLN A 55 -3.91 -16.36 0.11
C GLN A 55 -2.90 -17.08 -0.78
N THR A 56 -2.27 -16.37 -1.71
CA THR A 56 -1.32 -16.99 -2.63
C THR A 56 -0.02 -17.41 -1.94
N LEU A 57 0.46 -16.60 -0.98
CA LEU A 57 1.61 -16.98 -0.15
C LEU A 57 1.29 -18.24 0.67
N GLN A 58 0.10 -18.32 1.26
CA GLN A 58 -0.34 -19.51 2.01
C GLN A 58 -0.33 -20.76 1.12
N GLU A 59 -0.88 -20.67 -0.09
CA GLU A 59 -0.91 -21.77 -1.07
C GLU A 59 0.50 -22.17 -1.52
N THR A 60 1.42 -21.21 -1.67
CA THR A 60 2.78 -21.45 -2.18
C THR A 60 3.73 -21.93 -1.09
N LEU A 61 3.62 -21.38 0.13
CA LEU A 61 4.57 -21.62 1.22
C LEU A 61 4.10 -22.70 2.21
N GLY A 62 2.83 -23.15 2.12
CA GLY A 62 2.27 -24.18 2.98
C GLY A 62 2.09 -23.79 4.45
N GLN A 63 2.15 -22.49 4.77
CA GLN A 63 1.95 -21.95 6.11
C GLN A 63 0.82 -20.92 6.10
N PRO A 64 0.07 -20.79 7.20
CA PRO A 64 -0.98 -19.77 7.29
C PRO A 64 -0.42 -18.36 7.11
N VAL A 65 -1.12 -17.53 6.31
CA VAL A 65 -0.79 -16.11 6.14
C VAL A 65 -2.04 -15.29 6.45
N VAL A 66 -1.96 -14.45 7.48
CA VAL A 66 -3.09 -13.65 7.96
C VAL A 66 -2.86 -12.17 7.67
N VAL A 67 -3.96 -11.45 7.40
CA VAL A 67 -3.94 -9.99 7.18
C VAL A 67 -4.52 -9.29 8.41
N GLU A 68 -3.77 -8.33 8.94
CA GLU A 68 -4.17 -7.47 10.05
C GLU A 68 -4.25 -6.00 9.60
N ASN A 69 -5.40 -5.37 9.77
CA ASN A 69 -5.61 -3.96 9.43
C ASN A 69 -5.26 -3.08 10.64
N ARG A 70 -4.23 -2.21 10.51
CA ARG A 70 -3.83 -1.19 11.50
C ARG A 70 -3.98 0.20 10.93
N ALA A 71 -5.22 0.62 10.76
CA ALA A 71 -5.52 1.96 10.25
C ALA A 71 -5.26 3.05 11.31
N GLY A 72 -4.79 4.20 10.85
CA GLY A 72 -4.60 5.40 11.69
C GLY A 72 -3.33 6.17 11.37
N ALA A 73 -3.32 7.47 11.71
CA ALA A 73 -2.22 8.40 11.47
C ALA A 73 -1.66 8.32 10.03
N GLY A 74 -2.53 8.32 9.01
CA GLY A 74 -2.12 8.22 7.60
C GLY A 74 -1.40 6.90 7.23
N GLY A 75 -1.48 5.87 8.07
CA GLY A 75 -0.80 4.59 7.90
C GLY A 75 0.46 4.40 8.75
N LEU A 76 0.92 5.45 9.45
CA LEU A 76 2.15 5.41 10.25
C LEU A 76 2.11 4.32 11.32
N LEU A 77 0.93 4.00 11.91
CA LEU A 77 0.82 2.99 12.97
C LEU A 77 1.20 1.59 12.49
N ALA A 78 0.77 1.19 11.30
CA ALA A 78 1.14 -0.11 10.74
C ALA A 78 2.63 -0.16 10.39
N ALA A 79 3.14 0.88 9.72
CA ALA A 79 4.55 0.97 9.33
C ALA A 79 5.48 0.95 10.55
N GLN A 80 5.18 1.74 11.59
CA GLN A 80 5.93 1.74 12.85
C GLN A 80 5.94 0.38 13.53
N ALA A 81 4.80 -0.32 13.52
CA ALA A 81 4.72 -1.65 14.13
C ALA A 81 5.65 -2.66 13.43
N VAL A 82 5.71 -2.62 12.08
CA VAL A 82 6.61 -3.49 11.32
C VAL A 82 8.06 -3.07 11.47
N ALA A 83 8.37 -1.77 11.42
CA ALA A 83 9.74 -1.28 11.63
C ALA A 83 10.36 -1.75 12.98
N ARG A 84 9.53 -1.99 13.99
CA ARG A 84 9.94 -2.46 15.34
C ARG A 84 9.76 -3.96 15.54
N ALA A 85 9.25 -4.68 14.57
CA ALA A 85 9.09 -6.13 14.69
C ALA A 85 10.41 -6.88 14.58
N SER A 86 10.42 -8.16 14.97
CA SER A 86 11.56 -9.05 14.74
C SER A 86 11.81 -9.21 13.25
N ASN A 87 13.06 -9.17 12.84
CA ASN A 87 13.48 -9.27 11.44
C ASN A 87 13.49 -10.71 10.88
N ASP A 88 12.73 -11.60 11.48
CA ASP A 88 12.67 -13.03 11.16
C ASP A 88 11.75 -13.39 9.96
N GLY A 89 11.10 -12.39 9.37
CA GLY A 89 10.24 -12.56 8.19
C GLY A 89 8.77 -12.94 8.49
N TYR A 90 8.37 -13.01 9.74
CA TYR A 90 6.99 -13.41 10.10
C TYR A 90 6.03 -12.24 10.33
N THR A 91 6.54 -11.01 10.41
CA THR A 91 5.73 -9.79 10.45
C THR A 91 6.10 -8.90 9.27
N LEU A 92 5.18 -8.74 8.34
CA LEU A 92 5.38 -8.03 7.08
C LEU A 92 4.43 -6.83 6.98
N LEU A 93 4.77 -5.89 6.13
CA LEU A 93 3.93 -4.75 5.78
C LEU A 93 3.58 -4.82 4.30
N LEU A 94 2.30 -4.87 3.96
CA LEU A 94 1.84 -4.56 2.61
C LEU A 94 1.26 -3.15 2.62
N THR A 95 1.90 -2.26 1.89
CA THR A 95 1.63 -0.82 1.97
C THR A 95 1.72 -0.13 0.61
N THR A 96 1.64 1.20 0.65
CA THR A 96 1.62 2.09 -0.51
C THR A 96 2.59 3.26 -0.33
N ASN A 97 2.63 4.17 -1.31
CA ASN A 97 3.28 5.48 -1.21
C ASN A 97 2.98 6.21 0.11
N SER A 98 1.83 5.97 0.74
CA SER A 98 1.38 6.69 1.95
C SER A 98 2.34 6.56 3.15
N THR A 99 3.06 5.44 3.25
CA THR A 99 4.00 5.21 4.37
C THR A 99 5.46 5.30 3.99
N HIS A 100 5.80 5.29 2.69
CA HIS A 100 7.19 5.23 2.23
C HIS A 100 7.61 6.40 1.33
N SER A 101 6.67 7.07 0.63
CA SER A 101 7.03 8.14 -0.30
C SER A 101 6.64 9.54 0.17
N VAL A 102 5.60 9.67 1.00
CA VAL A 102 5.03 10.98 1.33
C VAL A 102 5.27 11.43 2.77
N VAL A 103 5.83 10.56 3.60
CA VAL A 103 5.84 10.76 5.06
C VAL A 103 6.52 12.06 5.48
N TYR A 104 7.68 12.39 4.92
CA TYR A 104 8.40 13.61 5.26
C TYR A 104 7.76 14.90 4.73
N GLY A 105 6.90 14.79 3.73
CA GLY A 105 6.16 15.93 3.19
C GLY A 105 4.81 16.16 3.89
N LEU A 106 4.25 15.14 4.55
CA LEU A 106 2.94 15.24 5.19
C LEU A 106 3.00 15.30 6.72
N PHE A 107 4.06 14.77 7.35
CA PHE A 107 4.12 14.64 8.81
C PHE A 107 5.40 15.27 9.36
N LYS A 108 5.27 16.10 10.42
CA LYS A 108 6.41 16.67 11.15
C LYS A 108 7.19 15.62 11.92
N ASN A 109 6.49 14.64 12.48
CA ASN A 109 7.07 13.60 13.32
C ASN A 109 6.79 12.24 12.71
N VAL A 110 7.78 11.65 12.02
CA VAL A 110 7.71 10.30 11.47
C VAL A 110 8.46 9.35 12.41
N PRO A 111 7.81 8.33 13.00
CA PRO A 111 8.41 7.48 14.02
C PRO A 111 9.32 6.37 13.47
N TYR A 112 9.69 6.43 12.21
CA TYR A 112 10.58 5.49 11.50
C TYR A 112 11.24 6.18 10.29
N ASP A 113 12.32 5.60 9.80
CA ASP A 113 12.93 5.96 8.51
C ASP A 113 12.37 5.02 7.41
N PRO A 114 11.66 5.51 6.38
CA PRO A 114 11.02 4.68 5.37
C PRO A 114 11.99 3.88 4.50
N ILE A 115 13.28 4.21 4.54
CA ILE A 115 14.33 3.50 3.79
C ILE A 115 15.13 2.57 4.69
N LYS A 116 15.59 3.07 5.86
CA LYS A 116 16.56 2.35 6.72
C LYS A 116 15.91 1.31 7.61
N ASP A 117 14.66 1.53 8.04
CA ASP A 117 13.97 0.67 8.99
C ASP A 117 13.21 -0.49 8.34
N PHE A 118 13.33 -0.64 7.01
CA PHE A 118 12.63 -1.67 6.26
C PHE A 118 13.56 -2.43 5.30
N THR A 119 13.19 -3.68 5.05
CA THR A 119 13.72 -4.51 3.97
C THR A 119 12.66 -4.60 2.88
N PRO A 120 12.84 -3.97 1.70
CA PRO A 120 11.94 -4.14 0.56
C PRO A 120 11.95 -5.58 0.07
N ILE A 121 10.77 -6.18 -0.15
CA ILE A 121 10.61 -7.57 -0.59
C ILE A 121 10.18 -7.60 -2.05
N ALA A 122 9.07 -6.92 -2.38
CA ALA A 122 8.56 -6.88 -3.74
C ALA A 122 7.67 -5.66 -3.97
N ARG A 123 7.80 -5.01 -5.13
CA ARG A 123 6.73 -4.19 -5.67
C ARG A 123 5.66 -5.11 -6.25
N ILE A 124 4.39 -4.79 -5.99
CA ILE A 124 3.26 -5.66 -6.37
C ILE A 124 2.49 -5.05 -7.53
N GLY A 125 2.30 -3.74 -7.51
CA GLY A 125 1.52 -3.08 -8.55
C GLY A 125 1.25 -1.61 -8.27
N SER A 126 0.24 -1.10 -8.94
CA SER A 126 -0.23 0.28 -8.82
C SER A 126 -1.75 0.34 -8.72
N PHE A 127 -2.25 1.47 -8.20
CA PHE A 127 -3.68 1.72 -8.02
C PHE A 127 -4.09 2.95 -8.81
N ALA A 128 -4.89 2.75 -9.85
CA ALA A 128 -5.52 3.85 -10.56
C ALA A 128 -6.63 4.47 -9.71
N SER A 129 -6.86 5.76 -9.91
CA SER A 129 -7.91 6.52 -9.21
C SER A 129 -8.59 7.49 -10.18
N PHE A 130 -9.79 7.94 -9.81
CA PHE A 130 -10.54 8.95 -10.54
C PHE A 130 -11.23 9.94 -9.60
N VAL A 131 -11.53 11.13 -10.10
CA VAL A 131 -12.36 12.11 -9.40
C VAL A 131 -13.82 11.70 -9.54
N ALA A 132 -14.46 11.43 -8.41
CA ALA A 132 -15.84 10.99 -8.30
C ALA A 132 -16.73 12.07 -7.68
N VAL A 133 -17.93 12.20 -8.22
CA VAL A 133 -19.06 12.98 -7.69
C VAL A 133 -20.34 12.15 -7.80
N THR A 134 -21.43 12.55 -7.12
CA THR A 134 -22.74 11.92 -7.35
C THR A 134 -23.41 12.49 -8.62
N PRO A 135 -24.21 11.68 -9.36
CA PRO A 135 -24.75 12.07 -10.65
C PRO A 135 -25.85 13.15 -10.58
N ASP A 136 -26.43 13.39 -9.42
CA ASP A 136 -27.46 14.41 -9.17
C ASP A 136 -26.91 15.85 -9.12
N LYS A 137 -25.59 16.03 -9.14
CA LYS A 137 -24.95 17.35 -9.02
C LYS A 137 -24.86 18.08 -10.38
N PRO A 138 -24.90 19.44 -10.39
CA PRO A 138 -24.86 20.21 -11.62
C PRO A 138 -23.48 20.24 -12.30
N TYR A 139 -22.45 19.65 -11.71
CA TYR A 139 -21.06 19.65 -12.16
C TYR A 139 -20.61 18.24 -12.59
N GLN A 140 -21.01 17.82 -13.79
CA GLN A 140 -20.68 16.50 -14.34
C GLN A 140 -19.44 16.51 -15.28
N SER A 141 -18.54 17.50 -15.10
CA SER A 141 -17.21 17.55 -15.72
C SER A 141 -16.24 18.29 -14.80
N MET A 142 -14.92 18.07 -14.97
CA MET A 142 -13.92 18.78 -14.18
C MET A 142 -14.02 20.30 -14.34
N LYS A 143 -14.30 20.79 -15.57
CA LYS A 143 -14.51 22.22 -15.79
C LYS A 143 -15.71 22.74 -15.02
N ALA A 144 -16.87 22.09 -15.12
CA ALA A 144 -18.08 22.51 -14.42
C ALA A 144 -17.91 22.45 -12.88
N LEU A 145 -17.16 21.45 -12.36
CA LEU A 145 -16.84 21.34 -10.94
C LEU A 145 -15.99 22.53 -10.47
N VAL A 146 -14.95 22.88 -11.22
CA VAL A 146 -14.08 24.03 -10.89
C VAL A 146 -14.85 25.35 -10.97
N ASP A 147 -15.68 25.55 -12.01
CA ASP A 147 -16.50 26.76 -12.17
C ASP A 147 -17.51 26.89 -11.01
N PHE A 148 -18.15 25.79 -10.62
CA PHE A 148 -19.06 25.77 -9.48
C PHE A 148 -18.33 26.08 -8.14
N ALA A 149 -17.15 25.47 -7.93
CA ALA A 149 -16.35 25.73 -6.72
C ALA A 149 -15.91 27.20 -6.63
N LYS A 150 -15.53 27.83 -7.75
CA LYS A 150 -15.18 29.25 -7.79
C LYS A 150 -16.37 30.17 -7.49
N ALA A 151 -17.56 29.82 -7.99
CA ALA A 151 -18.78 30.55 -7.72
C ALA A 151 -19.30 30.36 -6.27
N ASN A 152 -18.86 29.31 -5.59
CA ASN A 152 -19.32 28.91 -4.25
C ASN A 152 -18.16 28.61 -3.30
N PRO A 153 -17.29 29.57 -2.97
CA PRO A 153 -16.12 29.35 -2.14
C PRO A 153 -16.50 28.79 -0.76
N GLY A 154 -15.79 27.77 -0.30
CA GLY A 154 -16.01 27.10 0.99
C GLY A 154 -17.28 26.25 1.08
N LYS A 155 -18.09 26.12 0.00
CA LYS A 155 -19.34 25.34 0.01
C LYS A 155 -19.20 23.90 -0.47
N MET A 156 -18.07 23.57 -1.06
CA MET A 156 -17.75 22.20 -1.48
C MET A 156 -16.71 21.59 -0.54
N SER A 157 -16.79 20.28 -0.37
CA SER A 157 -15.79 19.54 0.37
C SER A 157 -15.34 18.29 -0.39
N TYR A 158 -14.11 17.86 -0.13
CA TYR A 158 -13.57 16.60 -0.62
C TYR A 158 -13.07 15.72 0.52
N GLY A 159 -13.27 14.42 0.38
CA GLY A 159 -12.85 13.45 1.39
C GLY A 159 -11.41 12.98 1.16
N VAL A 160 -10.65 12.89 2.25
CA VAL A 160 -9.27 12.39 2.28
C VAL A 160 -9.21 11.06 3.01
N GLY A 161 -9.16 9.95 2.28
CA GLY A 161 -9.02 8.60 2.83
C GLY A 161 -7.60 8.02 2.75
N ASN A 162 -6.69 8.71 2.04
CA ASN A 162 -5.27 8.38 1.90
C ASN A 162 -4.47 9.59 1.43
N SER A 163 -3.14 9.48 1.38
CA SER A 163 -2.26 10.58 0.97
C SER A 163 -2.44 11.02 -0.47
N THR A 164 -2.76 10.10 -1.39
CA THR A 164 -3.02 10.45 -2.80
C THR A 164 -4.20 11.41 -2.90
N SER A 165 -5.31 11.12 -2.22
CA SER A 165 -6.48 12.01 -2.22
C SER A 165 -6.19 13.39 -1.61
N GLN A 166 -5.35 13.45 -0.58
CA GLN A 166 -4.90 14.73 0.00
C GLN A 166 -4.10 15.55 -1.00
N ILE A 167 -3.07 14.95 -1.60
CA ILE A 167 -2.17 15.64 -2.54
C ILE A 167 -2.92 16.12 -3.77
N VAL A 168 -3.78 15.27 -4.36
CA VAL A 168 -4.60 15.65 -5.52
C VAL A 168 -5.58 16.76 -5.19
N GLY A 169 -6.28 16.67 -4.05
CA GLY A 169 -7.23 17.69 -3.63
C GLY A 169 -6.57 19.05 -3.40
N GLU A 170 -5.44 19.10 -2.69
CA GLU A 170 -4.70 20.35 -2.47
C GLU A 170 -4.08 20.89 -3.77
N ALA A 171 -3.53 20.02 -4.63
CA ALA A 171 -3.04 20.43 -5.95
C ALA A 171 -4.15 21.02 -6.82
N LEU A 172 -5.36 20.41 -6.81
CA LEU A 172 -6.53 20.92 -7.50
C LEU A 172 -6.90 22.31 -7.02
N LYS A 173 -7.03 22.51 -5.71
CA LYS A 173 -7.32 23.82 -5.10
C LYS A 173 -6.31 24.86 -5.54
N LYS A 174 -5.03 24.57 -5.39
CA LYS A 174 -3.94 25.51 -5.72
C LYS A 174 -3.88 25.85 -7.20
N ARG A 175 -3.94 24.87 -8.09
CA ARG A 175 -3.83 25.07 -9.55
C ARG A 175 -5.06 25.77 -10.15
N THR A 176 -6.24 25.56 -9.56
CA THR A 176 -7.49 26.13 -10.07
C THR A 176 -7.94 27.38 -9.31
N GLY A 177 -7.31 27.72 -8.19
CA GLY A 177 -7.70 28.85 -7.33
C GLY A 177 -9.09 28.65 -6.69
N THR A 178 -9.45 27.40 -6.35
CA THR A 178 -10.74 27.06 -5.71
C THR A 178 -10.59 26.92 -4.20
N ASP A 179 -11.63 27.30 -3.47
CA ASP A 179 -11.74 27.08 -2.03
C ASP A 179 -12.67 25.87 -1.76
N ILE A 180 -12.08 24.70 -1.64
CA ILE A 180 -12.75 23.42 -1.38
C ILE A 180 -12.25 22.89 -0.03
N VAL A 181 -13.17 22.55 0.87
CA VAL A 181 -12.85 22.12 2.25
C VAL A 181 -12.34 20.68 2.26
N ARG A 182 -11.22 20.44 2.93
CA ARG A 182 -10.67 19.10 3.16
C ARG A 182 -11.35 18.44 4.36
N VAL A 183 -11.83 17.19 4.19
CA VAL A 183 -12.44 16.39 5.26
C VAL A 183 -11.65 15.08 5.42
N PRO A 184 -10.97 14.85 6.55
CA PRO A 184 -10.17 13.64 6.77
C PRO A 184 -11.01 12.43 7.16
N TYR A 185 -10.64 11.25 6.65
CA TYR A 185 -11.22 9.94 6.93
C TYR A 185 -10.14 8.88 7.19
N ARG A 186 -10.53 7.77 7.82
CA ARG A 186 -9.60 6.66 8.07
C ARG A 186 -9.22 5.86 6.80
N SER A 187 -10.07 5.87 5.77
CA SER A 187 -9.86 5.16 4.50
C SER A 187 -10.92 5.50 3.47
N ASN A 188 -10.67 5.18 2.20
CA ASN A 188 -11.58 5.46 1.08
C ASN A 188 -12.99 4.85 1.21
N PRO A 189 -13.24 3.64 1.75
CA PRO A 189 -14.61 3.18 1.98
C PRO A 189 -15.48 4.12 2.82
N ALA A 190 -14.91 4.75 3.87
CA ALA A 190 -15.64 5.75 4.66
C ALA A 190 -15.94 7.02 3.88
N VAL A 191 -15.00 7.47 3.04
CA VAL A 191 -15.21 8.61 2.11
C VAL A 191 -16.35 8.31 1.15
N MET A 192 -16.40 7.10 0.57
CA MET A 192 -17.46 6.70 -0.36
C MET A 192 -18.83 6.71 0.31
N THR A 193 -18.93 6.24 1.54
CA THR A 193 -20.19 6.27 2.31
C THR A 193 -20.71 7.70 2.44
N ASP A 194 -19.87 8.66 2.81
CA ASP A 194 -20.25 10.05 2.99
C ASP A 194 -20.49 10.80 1.66
N LEU A 195 -19.79 10.41 0.59
CA LEU A 195 -20.08 10.90 -0.77
C LEU A 195 -21.49 10.50 -1.18
N LEU A 196 -21.85 9.22 -1.05
CA LEU A 196 -23.17 8.70 -1.39
C LEU A 196 -24.27 9.26 -0.47
N GLY A 197 -23.93 9.57 0.77
CA GLY A 197 -24.80 10.25 1.73
C GLY A 197 -24.90 11.76 1.55
N GLY A 198 -24.16 12.35 0.58
CA GLY A 198 -24.18 13.79 0.30
C GLY A 198 -23.46 14.66 1.34
N GLN A 199 -22.73 14.06 2.30
CA GLN A 199 -22.00 14.80 3.34
C GLN A 199 -20.77 15.51 2.77
N ILE A 200 -20.18 14.96 1.72
CA ILE A 200 -19.11 15.56 0.91
C ILE A 200 -19.50 15.54 -0.57
N GLN A 201 -18.87 16.38 -1.37
CA GLN A 201 -19.21 16.56 -2.78
C GLN A 201 -18.25 15.87 -3.73
N ILE A 202 -17.00 15.67 -3.32
CA ILE A 202 -15.91 15.19 -4.16
C ILE A 202 -15.17 14.07 -3.45
N MET A 203 -14.81 13.02 -4.19
CA MET A 203 -13.91 11.96 -3.75
C MET A 203 -12.85 11.71 -4.82
N ILE A 204 -11.63 11.52 -4.40
CA ILE A 204 -10.60 10.87 -5.22
C ILE A 204 -10.68 9.36 -4.90
N ALA A 205 -11.44 8.66 -5.74
CA ALA A 205 -11.76 7.25 -5.55
C ALA A 205 -10.70 6.37 -6.22
N ASP A 206 -10.10 5.44 -5.48
CA ASP A 206 -9.39 4.32 -6.11
C ASP A 206 -10.39 3.39 -6.83
N PHE A 207 -9.90 2.66 -7.83
CA PHE A 207 -10.75 1.80 -8.65
C PHE A 207 -11.47 0.72 -7.82
N ASN A 208 -10.84 0.16 -6.80
CA ASN A 208 -11.47 -0.84 -5.93
C ASN A 208 -12.73 -0.29 -5.24
N THR A 209 -12.62 0.91 -4.67
CA THR A 209 -13.75 1.53 -3.94
C THR A 209 -14.76 2.14 -4.91
N GLY A 210 -14.31 2.70 -6.04
CA GLY A 210 -15.13 3.51 -6.94
C GLY A 210 -15.86 2.74 -8.05
N MET A 211 -15.24 1.73 -8.67
CA MET A 211 -15.77 1.10 -9.89
C MET A 211 -17.12 0.41 -9.70
N THR A 212 -17.35 -0.21 -8.54
CA THR A 212 -18.66 -0.83 -8.24
C THR A 212 -19.77 0.21 -8.18
N GLN A 213 -19.50 1.37 -7.56
CA GLN A 213 -20.47 2.46 -7.45
C GLN A 213 -20.68 3.17 -8.79
N LEU A 214 -19.61 3.32 -9.59
CA LEU A 214 -19.67 3.87 -10.93
C LEU A 214 -20.52 2.99 -11.86
N LYS A 215 -20.28 1.68 -11.88
CA LYS A 215 -21.09 0.72 -12.67
C LYS A 215 -22.55 0.66 -12.21
N ALA A 216 -22.82 0.90 -10.95
CA ALA A 216 -24.17 0.99 -10.40
C ALA A 216 -24.84 2.36 -10.66
N GLY A 217 -24.17 3.30 -11.34
CA GLY A 217 -24.68 4.64 -11.62
C GLY A 217 -24.84 5.54 -10.39
N LYS A 218 -24.21 5.18 -9.25
CA LYS A 218 -24.30 5.93 -8.00
C LYS A 218 -23.27 7.06 -7.90
N VAL A 219 -22.22 6.99 -8.70
CA VAL A 219 -21.22 8.05 -8.87
C VAL A 219 -20.92 8.25 -10.35
N SER A 220 -20.43 9.44 -10.70
CA SER A 220 -19.87 9.80 -12.01
C SER A 220 -18.36 9.95 -11.87
N ALA A 221 -17.59 9.47 -12.87
CA ALA A 221 -16.16 9.70 -12.97
C ALA A 221 -15.90 10.94 -13.85
N LEU A 222 -15.28 11.98 -13.30
CA LEU A 222 -15.02 13.23 -14.01
C LEU A 222 -13.66 13.27 -14.69
N ALA A 223 -12.65 12.64 -14.11
CA ALA A 223 -11.31 12.51 -14.68
C ALA A 223 -10.55 11.37 -13.99
N VAL A 224 -9.73 10.64 -14.76
CA VAL A 224 -8.74 9.69 -14.22
C VAL A 224 -7.45 10.43 -13.87
N LEU A 225 -6.67 9.86 -12.91
CA LEU A 225 -5.44 10.47 -12.40
C LEU A 225 -4.19 9.96 -13.13
N THR A 226 -4.32 8.98 -13.97
CA THR A 226 -3.25 8.38 -14.77
C THR A 226 -2.74 9.34 -15.86
N ARG A 227 -1.52 9.10 -16.37
CA ARG A 227 -0.93 9.89 -17.46
C ARG A 227 -1.81 9.87 -18.71
N ASP A 228 -2.21 8.66 -19.09
CA ASP A 228 -3.09 8.39 -20.22
C ASP A 228 -4.46 7.94 -19.72
N ARG A 229 -5.47 7.99 -20.56
CA ARG A 229 -6.81 7.47 -20.21
C ARG A 229 -6.72 5.99 -19.83
N ASN A 230 -7.44 5.61 -18.81
CA ASN A 230 -7.41 4.23 -18.33
C ASN A 230 -8.28 3.32 -19.25
N PRO A 231 -7.77 2.16 -19.69
CA PRO A 231 -8.54 1.23 -20.54
C PRO A 231 -9.87 0.76 -19.93
N ALA A 232 -10.01 0.76 -18.61
CA ALA A 232 -11.27 0.44 -17.92
C ALA A 232 -12.29 1.59 -17.97
N LEU A 233 -11.84 2.82 -18.31
CA LEU A 233 -12.66 4.04 -18.40
C LEU A 233 -12.22 4.88 -19.62
N PRO A 234 -12.31 4.37 -20.87
CA PRO A 234 -11.72 5.00 -22.05
C PRO A 234 -12.35 6.36 -22.39
N ASP A 235 -13.60 6.57 -22.01
CA ASP A 235 -14.34 7.82 -22.27
C ASP A 235 -14.10 8.89 -21.20
N VAL A 236 -13.49 8.53 -20.07
CA VAL A 236 -13.19 9.46 -18.97
C VAL A 236 -11.83 10.13 -19.26
N PRO A 237 -11.79 11.47 -19.39
CA PRO A 237 -10.53 12.19 -19.63
C PRO A 237 -9.59 12.10 -18.44
N THR A 238 -8.31 12.42 -18.66
CA THR A 238 -7.35 12.59 -17.56
C THR A 238 -7.49 13.97 -16.90
N LEU A 239 -6.97 14.14 -15.69
CA LEU A 239 -6.85 15.46 -15.06
C LEU A 239 -6.02 16.41 -15.96
N SER A 240 -5.00 15.87 -16.62
CA SER A 240 -4.12 16.63 -17.53
C SER A 240 -4.87 17.15 -18.76
N GLU A 241 -5.79 16.38 -19.33
CA GLU A 241 -6.62 16.80 -20.47
C GLU A 241 -7.66 17.86 -20.10
N THR A 242 -7.92 18.06 -18.81
CA THR A 242 -9.02 18.91 -18.34
C THR A 242 -8.53 20.18 -17.65
N VAL A 243 -8.35 20.16 -16.33
CA VAL A 243 -8.11 21.37 -15.50
C VAL A 243 -6.72 21.46 -14.90
N MET A 244 -5.89 20.43 -15.06
CA MET A 244 -4.55 20.35 -14.49
C MET A 244 -3.51 19.88 -15.53
N PRO A 245 -3.18 20.67 -16.57
CA PRO A 245 -2.25 20.27 -17.61
C PRO A 245 -0.92 19.73 -17.06
N GLY A 246 -0.46 18.58 -17.60
CA GLY A 246 0.76 17.91 -17.17
C GLY A 246 0.66 17.15 -15.84
N TYR A 247 -0.44 17.24 -15.11
CA TYR A 247 -0.58 16.56 -13.83
C TYR A 247 -1.05 15.11 -13.99
N HIS A 248 -0.31 14.21 -13.41
CA HIS A 248 -0.69 12.82 -13.24
C HIS A 248 -0.10 12.27 -11.94
N ILE A 249 -0.74 11.30 -11.34
CA ILE A 249 -0.29 10.65 -10.12
C ILE A 249 -0.78 9.21 -10.09
N LEU A 250 0.07 8.28 -9.67
CA LEU A 250 -0.25 6.87 -9.58
C LEU A 250 0.27 6.31 -8.26
N ALA A 251 -0.63 5.84 -7.42
CA ALA A 251 -0.26 5.16 -6.20
C ALA A 251 0.31 3.77 -6.52
N TRP A 252 1.27 3.33 -5.73
CA TRP A 252 1.89 2.01 -5.87
C TRP A 252 1.67 1.16 -4.62
N ALA A 253 1.79 -0.16 -4.77
CA ALA A 253 1.76 -1.15 -3.69
C ALA A 253 3.04 -1.95 -3.63
N GLY A 254 3.50 -2.23 -2.43
CA GLY A 254 4.67 -3.07 -2.19
C GLY A 254 4.66 -3.76 -0.84
N MET A 255 5.47 -4.79 -0.73
CA MET A 255 5.65 -5.57 0.48
C MET A 255 7.04 -5.35 1.06
N PHE A 256 7.08 -5.15 2.38
CA PHE A 256 8.28 -4.90 3.16
C PHE A 256 8.30 -5.77 4.40
N GLY A 257 9.49 -6.00 4.91
CA GLY A 257 9.69 -6.47 6.28
C GLY A 257 10.51 -5.47 7.11
N PRO A 258 10.78 -5.76 8.39
CA PRO A 258 11.70 -4.97 9.21
C PRO A 258 13.11 -4.95 8.61
N ALA A 259 13.91 -3.95 8.97
CA ALA A 259 15.29 -3.87 8.52
C ALA A 259 16.11 -5.12 8.92
N GLY A 260 17.01 -5.56 8.04
CA GLY A 260 17.94 -6.64 8.32
C GLY A 260 17.32 -8.05 8.32
N MET A 261 16.25 -8.26 7.56
CA MET A 261 15.73 -9.62 7.35
C MET A 261 16.77 -10.56 6.74
N PRO A 262 16.77 -11.86 7.10
CA PRO A 262 17.63 -12.86 6.47
C PRO A 262 17.42 -12.89 4.95
N PRO A 263 18.50 -12.86 4.13
CA PRO A 263 18.40 -12.87 2.66
C PRO A 263 17.56 -14.03 2.11
N GLU A 264 17.63 -15.20 2.73
CA GLU A 264 16.85 -16.38 2.33
C GLU A 264 15.34 -16.19 2.55
N ALA A 265 14.94 -15.53 3.64
CA ALA A 265 13.54 -15.22 3.89
C ALA A 265 13.02 -14.18 2.87
N VAL A 266 13.82 -13.15 2.57
CA VAL A 266 13.49 -12.15 1.55
C VAL A 266 13.33 -12.82 0.18
N LYS A 267 14.28 -13.68 -0.19
CA LYS A 267 14.23 -14.42 -1.46
C LYS A 267 13.00 -15.31 -1.54
N THR A 268 12.72 -16.09 -0.50
CA THR A 268 11.56 -17.01 -0.47
C THR A 268 10.24 -16.24 -0.65
N LEU A 269 10.09 -15.10 0.05
CA LEU A 269 8.89 -14.26 -0.07
C LEU A 269 8.80 -13.61 -1.46
N ALA A 270 9.89 -13.04 -1.97
CA ALA A 270 9.91 -12.39 -3.28
C ALA A 270 9.58 -13.36 -4.41
N ASP A 271 10.18 -14.56 -4.39
CA ASP A 271 9.92 -15.61 -5.38
C ASP A 271 8.46 -16.09 -5.32
N ALA A 272 7.91 -16.25 -4.11
CA ALA A 272 6.52 -16.65 -3.92
C ALA A 272 5.55 -15.59 -4.44
N VAL A 273 5.81 -14.30 -4.17
CA VAL A 273 5.02 -13.18 -4.72
C VAL A 273 5.15 -13.14 -6.25
N HIS A 274 6.35 -13.25 -6.80
CA HIS A 274 6.56 -13.25 -8.26
C HIS A 274 5.77 -14.36 -8.95
N LYS A 275 5.90 -15.60 -8.45
CA LYS A 275 5.15 -16.74 -8.95
C LYS A 275 3.64 -16.51 -8.87
N ALA A 276 3.18 -15.91 -7.77
CA ALA A 276 1.79 -15.57 -7.55
C ALA A 276 1.25 -14.61 -8.61
N LEU A 277 1.97 -13.51 -8.84
CA LEU A 277 1.57 -12.47 -9.79
C LEU A 277 1.56 -12.96 -11.25
N GLY A 278 2.29 -14.03 -11.55
CA GLY A 278 2.26 -14.73 -12.85
C GLY A 278 1.03 -15.64 -13.05
N ASN A 279 0.26 -15.93 -11.99
CA ASN A 279 -0.91 -16.81 -12.09
C ASN A 279 -2.12 -16.04 -12.65
N PRO A 280 -2.79 -16.51 -13.75
CA PRO A 280 -3.94 -15.83 -14.35
C PRO A 280 -5.12 -15.59 -13.38
N GLU A 281 -5.40 -16.53 -12.47
CA GLU A 281 -6.47 -16.35 -11.47
C GLU A 281 -6.12 -15.25 -10.45
N VAL A 282 -4.85 -15.15 -10.08
CA VAL A 282 -4.35 -14.06 -9.22
C VAL A 282 -4.44 -12.73 -9.95
N GLN A 283 -4.04 -12.68 -11.22
CA GLN A 283 -4.14 -11.48 -12.06
C GLN A 283 -5.59 -11.00 -12.17
N LYS A 284 -6.53 -11.91 -12.39
CA LYS A 284 -7.97 -11.61 -12.42
C LYS A 284 -8.46 -11.04 -11.09
N ARG A 285 -8.01 -11.60 -9.96
CA ARG A 285 -8.35 -11.08 -8.62
C ARG A 285 -7.79 -9.68 -8.39
N PHE A 286 -6.54 -9.42 -8.78
CA PHE A 286 -5.94 -8.09 -8.68
C PHE A 286 -6.67 -7.08 -9.56
N ALA A 287 -6.98 -7.42 -10.80
CA ALA A 287 -7.79 -6.57 -11.67
C ALA A 287 -9.18 -6.28 -11.06
N GLY A 288 -9.82 -7.31 -10.47
CA GLY A 288 -11.08 -7.15 -9.73
C GLY A 288 -10.95 -6.26 -8.48
N ALA A 289 -9.77 -6.22 -7.86
CA ALA A 289 -9.44 -5.34 -6.75
C ALA A 289 -8.92 -3.95 -7.18
N GLY A 290 -8.99 -3.62 -8.48
CA GLY A 290 -8.54 -2.33 -9.01
C GLY A 290 -7.03 -2.11 -8.92
N THR A 291 -6.25 -3.20 -8.98
CA THR A 291 -4.79 -3.17 -8.91
C THR A 291 -4.21 -3.61 -10.25
N ASP A 292 -3.43 -2.74 -10.86
CA ASP A 292 -2.61 -3.08 -12.01
C ASP A 292 -1.31 -3.73 -11.52
N ILE A 293 -1.05 -4.97 -11.97
CA ILE A 293 0.14 -5.70 -11.55
C ILE A 293 1.38 -5.10 -12.19
N TYR A 294 2.35 -4.80 -11.36
CA TYR A 294 3.71 -4.44 -11.77
C TYR A 294 4.69 -5.01 -10.75
N TRP A 295 5.35 -6.10 -11.12
CA TRP A 295 6.31 -6.73 -10.24
C TRP A 295 7.72 -6.16 -10.44
N SER A 296 8.41 -5.89 -9.32
CA SER A 296 9.86 -5.81 -9.27
C SER A 296 10.39 -6.43 -7.98
N GLY A 297 11.57 -7.07 -8.09
CA GLY A 297 12.23 -7.73 -6.98
C GLY A 297 12.88 -6.74 -6.00
N PRO A 298 13.50 -7.26 -4.91
CA PRO A 298 13.96 -6.45 -3.78
C PRO A 298 14.90 -5.31 -4.17
N GLN A 299 15.86 -5.55 -5.07
CA GLN A 299 16.86 -4.55 -5.47
C GLN A 299 16.23 -3.41 -6.28
N GLU A 300 15.49 -3.75 -7.33
CA GLU A 300 14.81 -2.76 -8.18
C GLU A 300 13.77 -1.98 -7.38
N PHE A 301 13.03 -2.67 -6.50
CA PHE A 301 12.04 -2.04 -5.64
C PHE A 301 12.68 -1.07 -4.64
N THR A 302 13.87 -1.37 -4.12
CA THR A 302 14.63 -0.44 -3.26
C THR A 302 14.93 0.87 -3.98
N GLU A 303 15.42 0.83 -5.21
CA GLU A 303 15.73 2.04 -5.98
C GLU A 303 14.46 2.79 -6.39
N PHE A 304 13.40 2.06 -6.72
CA PHE A 304 12.09 2.66 -6.96
C PHE A 304 11.59 3.45 -5.75
N VAL A 305 11.61 2.88 -4.54
CA VAL A 305 11.13 3.57 -3.32
C VAL A 305 11.92 4.84 -3.04
N LYS A 306 13.25 4.83 -3.24
CA LYS A 306 14.09 6.03 -3.09
C LYS A 306 13.69 7.13 -4.08
N THR A 307 13.48 6.76 -5.34
CA THR A 307 13.06 7.69 -6.40
C THR A 307 11.67 8.26 -6.10
N GLU A 308 10.74 7.41 -5.67
CA GLU A 308 9.39 7.81 -5.31
C GLU A 308 9.36 8.77 -4.11
N LEU A 309 10.20 8.55 -3.10
CA LEU A 309 10.31 9.46 -1.96
C LEU A 309 10.66 10.89 -2.41
N VAL A 310 11.58 11.05 -3.36
CA VAL A 310 11.95 12.35 -3.92
C VAL A 310 10.80 12.94 -4.74
N SER A 311 10.22 12.15 -5.64
CA SER A 311 9.15 12.57 -6.56
C SER A 311 7.90 13.04 -5.81
N TRP A 312 7.45 12.25 -4.83
CA TRP A 312 6.26 12.60 -4.04
C TRP A 312 6.50 13.81 -3.13
N THR A 313 7.71 13.95 -2.56
CA THR A 313 8.07 15.14 -1.78
C THR A 313 7.99 16.40 -2.64
N ALA A 314 8.45 16.34 -3.89
CA ALA A 314 8.34 17.46 -4.83
C ALA A 314 6.86 17.80 -5.15
N MET A 315 6.02 16.80 -5.41
CA MET A 315 4.57 16.99 -5.64
C MET A 315 3.85 17.62 -4.44
N ILE A 316 4.18 17.20 -3.22
CA ILE A 316 3.63 17.76 -1.98
C ILE A 316 3.98 19.24 -1.84
N LYS A 317 5.25 19.60 -2.06
CA LYS A 317 5.72 20.97 -2.04
C LYS A 317 5.04 21.82 -3.12
N GLU A 318 4.89 21.28 -4.34
CA GLU A 318 4.16 21.94 -5.42
C GLU A 318 2.70 22.16 -5.06
N ALA A 319 2.03 21.20 -4.40
CA ALA A 319 0.66 21.34 -3.91
C ALA A 319 0.52 22.37 -2.78
N GLY A 320 1.62 22.84 -2.19
CA GLY A 320 1.62 23.80 -1.09
C GLY A 320 1.19 23.20 0.24
N ILE A 321 1.40 21.90 0.40
CA ILE A 321 1.08 21.20 1.65
C ILE A 321 2.26 21.37 2.60
N GLU A 322 1.96 21.82 3.82
CA GLU A 322 2.93 21.86 4.92
C GLU A 322 2.75 20.63 5.80
N PRO A 323 3.83 20.04 6.35
CA PRO A 323 3.74 18.90 7.26
C PRO A 323 2.94 19.22 8.52
N GLU A 324 2.06 18.31 8.93
CA GLU A 324 1.19 18.44 10.11
C GLU A 324 1.72 17.67 11.33
#